data_1dfda10f1f109881b661775c8d795c28
#
_entry.id   1dfda10f1f109881b661775c8d795c28
#
_cell.length_a   1.000
_cell.length_b   1.000
_cell.length_c   1.000
_cell.angle_alpha   90.00
_cell.angle_beta   90.00
_cell.angle_gamma   90.00
#
_symmetry.space_group_name_H-M   'P 1'
#
loop_
_entity.id
_entity.type
_entity.pdbx_description
1 polymer ?
#
loop_
_entity_poly.entity_id
_entity_poly.type
_entity_poly.pdbx_seq_one_letter_code
_entity_poly.pdbx_strand_id
1 'polypeptide(L)'
;MTTMFPPFNDFDRLAASLFARQGLREMPMDLYRDGDQYILRADLPGIDPGSVDVDVDGQLLTIRAERKLPEVRDVQWITRERQSSSFVRQLNLGQGIDIQGIAANYDNGVLTVTIPVSAQAKPRKIQVVSGQGEQQVLGGSQAGDEDRMIGEGELVNGSGATQPTEG
;
A
#
# COMPACT_ATOMS: atom_id res chain seq x y z
N MET A 1 10.01 -15.69 -14.65
CA MET A 1 9.66 -14.33 -15.05
C MET A 1 8.16 -14.15 -14.86
N THR A 2 7.76 -13.65 -13.72
CA THR A 2 6.34 -13.41 -13.41
C THR A 2 6.03 -12.01 -13.93
N THR A 3 5.33 -11.93 -15.03
CA THR A 3 4.78 -10.68 -15.55
C THR A 3 3.68 -10.23 -14.59
N MET A 4 4.05 -9.35 -13.68
CA MET A 4 3.12 -8.64 -12.84
C MET A 4 2.40 -7.61 -13.74
N PHE A 5 1.19 -7.92 -14.19
CA PHE A 5 0.36 -6.98 -14.94
C PHE A 5 0.11 -5.76 -14.04
N PRO A 6 0.42 -4.56 -14.50
CA PRO A 6 0.09 -3.36 -13.73
C PRO A 6 -1.44 -3.23 -13.65
N PRO A 7 -2.01 -2.93 -12.49
CA PRO A 7 -3.46 -2.90 -12.25
C PRO A 7 -4.22 -1.78 -12.99
N PHE A 8 -3.55 -0.99 -13.82
CA PHE A 8 -4.06 0.29 -14.32
C PHE A 8 -4.42 0.31 -15.83
N ASN A 9 -4.39 -0.82 -16.56
CA ASN A 9 -4.28 -0.75 -18.03
C ASN A 9 -5.55 -0.65 -18.87
N ASP A 10 -6.73 -1.01 -18.40
CA ASP A 10 -7.86 -1.16 -19.35
C ASP A 10 -9.02 -0.17 -19.15
N PHE A 11 -9.20 0.38 -17.98
CA PHE A 11 -10.33 1.28 -17.72
C PHE A 11 -10.08 2.71 -18.21
N ASP A 12 -8.83 3.12 -18.29
CA ASP A 12 -8.43 4.48 -18.63
C ASP A 12 -8.76 4.85 -20.09
N ARG A 13 -8.69 3.89 -21.01
CA ARG A 13 -9.02 4.09 -22.43
C ARG A 13 -10.50 4.24 -22.69
N LEU A 14 -11.34 3.53 -21.93
CA LEU A 14 -12.80 3.64 -22.11
C LEU A 14 -13.33 4.95 -21.50
N ALA A 15 -12.83 5.33 -20.34
CA ALA A 15 -13.22 6.55 -19.66
C ALA A 15 -12.90 7.80 -20.50
N ALA A 16 -11.70 7.87 -21.09
CA ALA A 16 -11.31 9.00 -21.94
C ALA A 16 -12.26 9.25 -23.12
N SER A 17 -12.80 8.20 -23.72
CA SER A 17 -13.73 8.33 -24.86
C SER A 17 -15.12 8.83 -24.48
N LEU A 18 -15.57 8.56 -23.26
CA LEU A 18 -16.86 9.03 -22.74
C LEU A 18 -16.81 10.49 -22.27
N PHE A 19 -15.68 10.90 -21.71
CA PHE A 19 -15.50 12.27 -21.19
C PHE A 19 -15.26 13.30 -22.31
N ALA A 20 -14.67 12.91 -23.42
CA ALA A 20 -14.47 13.80 -24.58
C ALA A 20 -15.79 14.38 -25.15
N ARG A 21 -16.91 13.71 -24.91
CA ARG A 21 -18.25 14.17 -25.35
C ARG A 21 -18.89 15.23 -24.46
N GLN A 22 -18.38 15.46 -23.26
CA GLN A 22 -19.00 16.36 -22.27
C GLN A 22 -18.25 17.69 -22.09
N GLY A 23 -17.32 18.05 -22.99
CA GLY A 23 -16.53 19.29 -22.84
C GLY A 23 -15.51 19.24 -21.71
N LEU A 24 -15.27 18.08 -21.14
CA LEU A 24 -14.23 17.84 -20.17
C LEU A 24 -12.86 17.79 -20.89
N ARG A 25 -11.90 18.50 -20.38
CA ARG A 25 -10.54 18.46 -20.93
C ARG A 25 -9.76 17.28 -20.37
N GLU A 26 -8.93 16.71 -21.22
CA GLU A 26 -7.95 15.74 -20.77
C GLU A 26 -6.99 16.40 -19.79
N MET A 27 -6.69 15.68 -18.72
CA MET A 27 -5.68 16.04 -17.73
C MET A 27 -4.44 15.22 -18.06
N PRO A 28 -3.40 15.82 -18.66
CA PRO A 28 -2.14 15.10 -18.87
C PRO A 28 -1.61 14.62 -17.53
N MET A 29 -1.22 13.35 -17.47
CA MET A 29 -0.71 12.78 -16.23
C MET A 29 0.32 11.69 -16.49
N ASP A 30 1.25 11.57 -15.55
CA ASP A 30 2.18 10.46 -15.44
C ASP A 30 1.84 9.61 -14.23
N LEU A 31 1.97 8.31 -14.35
CA LEU A 31 1.84 7.36 -13.25
C LEU A 31 3.04 6.41 -13.28
N TYR A 32 3.82 6.39 -12.21
CA TYR A 32 4.97 5.50 -12.09
C TYR A 32 5.07 4.91 -10.69
N ARG A 33 5.84 3.83 -10.58
CA ARG A 33 6.14 3.20 -9.30
C ARG A 33 7.50 3.65 -8.80
N ASP A 34 7.54 4.06 -7.53
CA ASP A 34 8.75 4.42 -6.81
C ASP A 34 8.80 3.60 -5.51
N GLY A 35 9.63 2.57 -5.51
CA GLY A 35 9.72 1.65 -4.38
C GLY A 35 8.39 1.00 -4.00
N ASP A 36 7.91 1.31 -2.81
CA ASP A 36 6.66 0.79 -2.24
C ASP A 36 5.47 1.73 -2.40
N GLN A 37 5.51 2.61 -3.36
CA GLN A 37 4.42 3.54 -3.66
C GLN A 37 4.28 3.76 -5.16
N TYR A 38 3.10 4.20 -5.57
CA TYR A 38 2.86 4.77 -6.88
C TYR A 38 2.75 6.28 -6.75
N ILE A 39 3.33 6.99 -7.72
CA ILE A 39 3.27 8.44 -7.81
C ILE A 39 2.51 8.80 -9.08
N LEU A 40 1.44 9.54 -8.91
CA LEU A 40 0.69 10.16 -9.99
C LEU A 40 1.03 11.65 -10.02
N ARG A 41 1.35 12.18 -11.19
CA ARG A 41 1.54 13.61 -11.40
C ARG A 41 0.62 14.06 -12.51
N ALA A 42 -0.17 15.10 -12.26
CA ALA A 42 -1.13 15.63 -13.21
C ALA A 42 -0.93 17.13 -13.42
N ASP A 43 -0.93 17.55 -14.69
CA ASP A 43 -0.76 18.96 -15.07
C ASP A 43 -2.10 19.70 -14.99
N LEU A 44 -2.19 20.62 -14.06
CA LEU A 44 -3.37 21.42 -13.77
C LEU A 44 -3.04 22.93 -13.65
N PRO A 45 -2.42 23.53 -14.67
CA PRO A 45 -1.96 24.92 -14.58
C PRO A 45 -3.11 25.90 -14.49
N GLY A 46 -2.97 26.89 -13.61
CA GLY A 46 -3.95 27.99 -13.45
C GLY A 46 -5.25 27.56 -12.78
N ILE A 47 -5.22 26.51 -11.99
CA ILE A 47 -6.31 26.03 -11.15
C ILE A 47 -6.14 26.62 -9.75
N ASP A 48 -7.25 26.99 -9.12
CA ASP A 48 -7.29 27.29 -7.68
C ASP A 48 -7.11 25.99 -6.91
N PRO A 49 -6.09 25.88 -6.02
CA PRO A 49 -5.91 24.69 -5.18
C PRO A 49 -7.17 24.24 -4.44
N GLY A 50 -7.99 25.19 -4.00
CA GLY A 50 -9.26 24.92 -3.33
C GLY A 50 -10.33 24.27 -4.21
N SER A 51 -10.14 24.23 -5.54
CA SER A 51 -11.04 23.57 -6.49
C SER A 51 -10.58 22.15 -6.88
N VAL A 52 -9.43 21.72 -6.36
CA VAL A 52 -8.92 20.37 -6.58
C VAL A 52 -9.51 19.44 -5.54
N ASP A 53 -10.18 18.40 -6.02
CA ASP A 53 -10.81 17.38 -5.21
C ASP A 53 -10.27 16.01 -5.60
N VAL A 54 -9.86 15.21 -4.61
CA VAL A 54 -9.30 13.88 -4.78
C VAL A 54 -10.04 12.92 -3.86
N ASP A 55 -10.88 12.10 -4.44
CA ASP A 55 -11.73 11.13 -3.75
C ASP A 55 -11.31 9.70 -4.04
N VAL A 56 -11.49 8.81 -3.08
CA VAL A 56 -11.38 7.36 -3.27
C VAL A 56 -12.67 6.69 -2.78
N ASP A 57 -13.38 6.06 -3.71
CA ASP A 57 -14.54 5.24 -3.43
C ASP A 57 -14.23 3.77 -3.76
N GLY A 58 -14.10 2.95 -2.73
CA GLY A 58 -13.61 1.58 -2.89
C GLY A 58 -12.21 1.53 -3.51
N GLN A 59 -12.12 1.12 -4.76
CA GLN A 59 -10.86 1.09 -5.53
C GLN A 59 -10.80 2.18 -6.61
N LEU A 60 -11.77 3.06 -6.69
CA LEU A 60 -11.83 4.11 -7.69
C LEU A 60 -11.31 5.42 -7.14
N LEU A 61 -10.12 5.83 -7.58
CA LEU A 61 -9.58 7.16 -7.35
C LEU A 61 -10.18 8.11 -8.37
N THR A 62 -10.80 9.20 -7.91
CA THR A 62 -11.33 10.24 -8.77
C THR A 62 -10.66 11.58 -8.43
N ILE A 63 -10.09 12.21 -9.44
CA ILE A 63 -9.52 13.57 -9.36
C ILE A 63 -10.46 14.49 -10.12
N ARG A 64 -10.89 15.57 -9.48
CA ARG A 64 -11.67 16.65 -10.09
C ARG A 64 -10.94 17.96 -9.89
N ALA A 65 -11.03 18.84 -10.87
CA ALA A 65 -10.48 20.19 -10.75
C ALA A 65 -11.23 21.14 -11.69
N GLU A 66 -11.32 22.41 -11.31
CA GLU A 66 -12.00 23.43 -12.09
C GLU A 66 -11.10 24.64 -12.30
N ARG A 67 -10.90 25.00 -13.58
CA ARG A 67 -10.20 26.23 -13.94
C ARG A 67 -11.20 27.31 -14.29
N LYS A 68 -11.33 28.28 -13.42
CA LYS A 68 -12.11 29.52 -13.64
C LYS A 68 -11.18 30.63 -14.10
N LEU A 69 -11.52 31.24 -15.22
CA LEU A 69 -10.80 32.44 -15.67
C LEU A 69 -11.50 33.67 -15.05
N PRO A 70 -10.71 34.70 -14.66
CA PRO A 70 -11.27 35.96 -14.24
C PRO A 70 -12.20 36.54 -15.32
N GLU A 71 -13.34 37.06 -14.89
CA GLU A 71 -14.22 37.81 -15.77
C GLU A 71 -13.56 39.16 -16.06
N VAL A 72 -13.30 39.44 -17.33
CA VAL A 72 -12.76 40.73 -17.77
C VAL A 72 -13.85 41.45 -18.52
N ARG A 73 -14.26 42.62 -17.99
CA ARG A 73 -15.34 43.48 -18.54
C ARG A 73 -14.73 44.65 -19.29
N ASP A 74 -15.49 45.21 -20.18
CA ASP A 74 -15.19 46.42 -20.92
C ASP A 74 -13.87 46.37 -21.74
N VAL A 75 -13.58 45.19 -22.32
CA VAL A 75 -12.40 45.00 -23.19
C VAL A 75 -12.80 44.50 -24.56
N GLN A 76 -12.03 44.90 -25.54
CA GLN A 76 -12.09 44.33 -26.90
C GLN A 76 -11.03 43.22 -27.05
N TRP A 77 -11.50 41.99 -27.12
CA TRP A 77 -10.60 40.86 -27.33
C TRP A 77 -10.00 40.86 -28.72
N ILE A 78 -8.70 40.80 -28.84
CA ILE A 78 -7.98 40.56 -30.08
C ILE A 78 -7.82 39.05 -30.30
N THR A 79 -7.42 38.32 -29.24
CA THR A 79 -7.34 36.86 -29.21
C THR A 79 -7.74 36.34 -27.83
N ARG A 80 -8.50 35.26 -27.80
CA ARG A 80 -8.88 34.58 -26.56
C ARG A 80 -8.82 33.08 -26.74
N GLU A 81 -7.73 32.47 -26.34
CA GLU A 81 -7.48 31.02 -26.43
C GLU A 81 -7.68 30.28 -25.11
N ARG A 82 -7.47 31.00 -24.00
CA ARG A 82 -7.67 30.42 -22.66
C ARG A 82 -9.16 30.26 -22.40
N GLN A 83 -9.55 29.07 -21.92
CA GLN A 83 -10.95 28.74 -21.60
C GLN A 83 -11.06 28.28 -20.15
N SER A 84 -12.20 28.58 -19.50
CA SER A 84 -12.60 27.87 -18.29
C SER A 84 -12.82 26.40 -18.63
N SER A 85 -12.41 25.50 -17.75
CA SER A 85 -12.47 24.07 -18.02
C SER A 85 -12.67 23.30 -16.74
N SER A 86 -13.42 22.21 -16.83
CA SER A 86 -13.53 21.20 -15.78
C SER A 86 -12.68 19.98 -16.20
N PHE A 87 -11.94 19.46 -15.26
CA PHE A 87 -11.08 18.29 -15.43
C PHE A 87 -11.59 17.17 -14.53
N VAL A 88 -11.68 15.97 -15.08
CA VAL A 88 -12.00 14.77 -14.30
C VAL A 88 -11.08 13.65 -14.77
N ARG A 89 -10.51 12.94 -13.80
CA ARG A 89 -9.73 11.74 -14.04
C ARG A 89 -10.14 10.67 -13.06
N GLN A 90 -10.33 9.45 -13.57
CA GLN A 90 -10.65 8.28 -12.75
C GLN A 90 -9.61 7.19 -13.01
N LEU A 91 -9.13 6.58 -11.93
CA LEU A 91 -8.18 5.48 -11.97
C LEU A 91 -8.68 4.36 -11.06
N ASN A 92 -8.64 3.15 -11.57
CA ASN A 92 -8.89 1.98 -10.74
C ASN A 92 -7.59 1.62 -10.00
N LEU A 93 -7.61 1.75 -8.69
CA LEU A 93 -6.54 1.31 -7.80
C LEU A 93 -6.63 -0.21 -7.69
N GLY A 94 -5.57 -0.92 -8.06
CA GLY A 94 -5.50 -2.37 -7.89
C GLY A 94 -5.57 -2.81 -6.44
N GLN A 95 -5.67 -4.11 -6.25
CA GLN A 95 -5.56 -4.70 -4.91
C GLN A 95 -4.17 -4.43 -4.31
N GLY A 96 -4.11 -4.32 -3.00
CA GLY A 96 -2.85 -4.11 -2.29
C GLY A 96 -2.41 -2.66 -2.17
N ILE A 97 -3.31 -1.71 -2.37
CA ILE A 97 -3.10 -0.29 -2.08
C ILE A 97 -3.53 0.02 -0.63
N ASP A 98 -2.74 0.84 0.04
CA ASP A 98 -3.11 1.44 1.32
C ASP A 98 -3.89 2.73 1.06
N ILE A 99 -5.22 2.60 1.00
CA ILE A 99 -6.12 3.71 0.71
C ILE A 99 -6.01 4.82 1.76
N GLN A 100 -5.81 4.46 3.02
CA GLN A 100 -5.71 5.43 4.13
C GLN A 100 -4.42 6.24 4.09
N GLY A 101 -3.39 5.70 3.45
CA GLY A 101 -2.10 6.37 3.28
C GLY A 101 -2.01 7.25 2.02
N ILE A 102 -3.07 7.34 1.21
CA ILE A 102 -3.06 8.19 0.01
C ILE A 102 -2.97 9.66 0.43
N ALA A 103 -2.03 10.37 -0.18
CA ALA A 103 -1.80 11.78 0.05
C ALA A 103 -1.74 12.54 -1.28
N ALA A 104 -2.24 13.77 -1.29
CA ALA A 104 -2.21 14.65 -2.45
C ALA A 104 -1.57 15.99 -2.09
N ASN A 105 -0.76 16.51 -3.00
CA ASN A 105 -0.14 17.83 -2.91
C ASN A 105 -0.24 18.54 -4.25
N TYR A 106 -0.62 19.81 -4.23
CA TYR A 106 -0.66 20.65 -5.43
C TYR A 106 0.34 21.79 -5.30
N ASP A 107 1.28 21.85 -6.22
CA ASP A 107 2.32 22.87 -6.26
C ASP A 107 2.65 23.27 -7.68
N ASN A 108 2.81 24.56 -7.92
CA ASN A 108 3.23 25.14 -9.21
C ASN A 108 2.45 24.61 -10.44
N GLY A 109 1.17 24.32 -10.28
CA GLY A 109 0.32 23.82 -11.37
C GLY A 109 0.38 22.32 -11.58
N VAL A 110 1.05 21.57 -10.72
CA VAL A 110 1.14 20.11 -10.76
C VAL A 110 0.51 19.52 -9.51
N LEU A 111 -0.46 18.64 -9.71
CA LEU A 111 -1.00 17.79 -8.66
C LEU A 111 -0.16 16.52 -8.57
N THR A 112 0.38 16.24 -7.39
CA THR A 112 1.08 15.00 -7.09
C THR A 112 0.25 14.18 -6.11
N VAL A 113 -0.13 12.96 -6.48
CA VAL A 113 -0.81 12.00 -5.60
C VAL A 113 0.12 10.84 -5.31
N THR A 114 0.38 10.62 -4.03
CA THR A 114 1.17 9.49 -3.52
C THR A 114 0.23 8.39 -3.09
N ILE A 115 0.43 7.18 -3.60
CA ILE A 115 -0.44 6.02 -3.42
C ILE A 115 0.40 4.86 -2.87
N PRO A 116 0.44 4.66 -1.54
CA PRO A 116 1.27 3.62 -0.93
C PRO A 116 0.74 2.21 -1.20
N VAL A 117 1.67 1.26 -1.27
CA VAL A 117 1.35 -0.17 -1.31
C VAL A 117 1.15 -0.68 0.11
N SER A 118 0.05 -1.40 0.35
CA SER A 118 -0.26 -2.00 1.63
C SER A 118 0.86 -2.93 2.10
N ALA A 119 1.17 -2.90 3.38
CA ALA A 119 2.17 -3.78 3.98
C ALA A 119 1.87 -5.27 3.77
N GLN A 120 0.59 -5.64 3.66
CA GLN A 120 0.14 -7.01 3.38
C GLN A 120 0.39 -7.44 1.94
N ALA A 121 0.50 -6.50 1.01
CA ALA A 121 0.76 -6.75 -0.40
C ALA A 121 2.26 -6.77 -0.75
N LYS A 122 3.14 -6.46 0.21
CA LYS A 122 4.58 -6.50 0.01
C LYS A 122 5.09 -7.93 -0.07
N PRO A 123 6.04 -8.25 -0.97
CA PRO A 123 6.68 -9.56 -1.02
C PRO A 123 7.29 -9.91 0.34
N ARG A 124 6.91 -11.05 0.89
CA ARG A 124 7.43 -11.55 2.16
C ARG A 124 8.27 -12.80 1.93
N LYS A 125 9.50 -12.82 2.41
CA LYS A 125 10.33 -14.03 2.43
C LYS A 125 9.81 -14.96 3.52
N ILE A 126 9.40 -16.14 3.11
CA ILE A 126 8.99 -17.21 4.04
C ILE A 126 10.24 -18.00 4.37
N GLN A 127 10.55 -18.11 5.65
CA GLN A 127 11.61 -19.03 6.11
C GLN A 127 11.05 -20.45 6.11
N VAL A 128 11.71 -21.33 5.38
CA VAL A 128 11.42 -22.78 5.44
C VAL A 128 12.19 -23.33 6.62
N VAL A 129 11.47 -23.77 7.65
CA VAL A 129 12.05 -24.53 8.76
C VAL A 129 12.10 -25.98 8.31
N SER A 130 13.29 -26.55 8.16
CA SER A 130 13.46 -27.98 7.96
C SER A 130 13.10 -28.69 9.27
N GLY A 131 11.93 -29.30 9.31
CA GLY A 131 11.55 -30.18 10.41
C GLY A 131 12.41 -31.44 10.36
N GLN A 132 13.48 -31.51 11.13
CA GLN A 132 14.01 -32.79 11.56
C GLN A 132 13.02 -33.32 12.60
N GLY A 133 12.05 -34.08 12.13
CA GLY A 133 11.20 -34.84 13.00
C GLY A 133 12.06 -35.90 13.71
N GLU A 134 12.18 -35.76 15.02
CA GLU A 134 12.49 -36.86 15.89
C GLU A 134 11.44 -37.94 15.62
N GLN A 135 11.80 -38.98 14.88
CA GLN A 135 11.07 -40.23 14.87
C GLN A 135 11.23 -40.87 16.24
N GLN A 136 10.29 -40.61 17.13
CA GLN A 136 10.03 -41.46 18.28
C GLN A 136 9.57 -42.81 17.74
N VAL A 137 10.50 -43.76 17.70
CA VAL A 137 10.20 -45.15 17.46
C VAL A 137 9.43 -45.65 18.70
N LEU A 138 8.15 -45.83 18.52
CA LEU A 138 7.32 -46.63 19.43
C LEU A 138 7.73 -48.10 19.21
N GLY A 139 8.71 -48.54 19.97
CA GLY A 139 9.05 -49.96 20.11
C GLY A 139 8.15 -50.55 21.17
N GLY A 140 7.37 -51.51 20.72
CA GLY A 140 6.36 -52.22 21.51
C GLY A 140 6.89 -53.04 22.66
N SER A 141 5.96 -53.28 23.53
CA SER A 141 5.90 -54.22 24.64
C SER A 141 6.64 -55.57 24.43
N GLN A 142 7.30 -56.04 25.45
CA GLN A 142 7.04 -57.35 25.98
C GLN A 142 7.55 -57.52 27.40
N ALA A 143 6.72 -58.21 28.13
CA ALA A 143 6.75 -58.63 29.50
C ALA A 143 7.95 -59.53 29.87
N GLY A 144 8.20 -59.61 31.14
CA GLY A 144 8.98 -60.71 31.78
C GLY A 144 9.78 -60.25 32.98
N ASP A 145 9.15 -60.25 34.05
CA ASP A 145 9.33 -61.17 35.19
C ASP A 145 10.57 -61.00 36.05
N GLU A 146 10.25 -60.86 37.32
CA GLU A 146 10.91 -61.36 38.53
C GLU A 146 12.33 -60.89 38.95
N ASP A 147 12.28 -60.30 40.09
CA ASP A 147 12.87 -60.76 41.36
C ASP A 147 14.06 -59.97 41.93
N ARG A 148 13.86 -59.49 43.11
CA ARG A 148 14.71 -59.57 44.30
C ARG A 148 15.76 -58.48 44.62
N MET A 149 15.40 -57.82 45.68
CA MET A 149 16.16 -57.62 46.93
C MET A 149 17.30 -56.59 47.03
N ILE A 150 16.97 -55.67 47.97
CA ILE A 150 17.75 -55.24 49.13
C ILE A 150 19.07 -54.43 48.88
N GLY A 151 19.12 -53.31 49.55
CA GLY A 151 20.38 -52.62 49.86
C GLY A 151 20.20 -51.20 50.31
N GLU A 152 20.07 -51.05 51.55
CA GLU A 152 20.21 -49.92 52.43
C GLU A 152 21.44 -49.06 52.14
N GLY A 153 21.36 -47.83 52.63
CA GLY A 153 22.54 -46.97 52.98
C GLY A 153 22.43 -45.60 52.40
N GLU A 154 21.92 -44.77 53.14
CA GLU A 154 22.41 -43.86 54.18
C GLU A 154 22.89 -42.49 53.65
N LEU A 155 22.17 -41.51 54.06
CA LEU A 155 22.45 -40.19 54.58
C LEU A 155 23.86 -39.58 54.32
N VAL A 156 23.91 -38.29 54.00
CA VAL A 156 24.48 -37.16 54.74
C VAL A 156 24.54 -35.90 53.86
N ASN A 157 23.71 -34.92 54.04
CA ASN A 157 23.91 -33.67 54.79
C ASN A 157 24.98 -32.72 54.26
N GLY A 158 24.60 -31.48 54.07
CA GLY A 158 25.52 -30.34 54.01
C GLY A 158 24.99 -29.23 53.11
N SER A 159 24.09 -28.44 53.50
CA SER A 159 24.20 -27.13 54.15
C SER A 159 25.21 -26.15 53.51
N GLY A 160 24.72 -25.03 53.11
CA GLY A 160 25.59 -23.85 52.79
C GLY A 160 24.87 -22.75 52.01
N ALA A 161 24.13 -21.97 52.74
CA ALA A 161 23.64 -20.65 52.31
C ALA A 161 24.78 -19.68 52.04
N THR A 162 24.61 -18.74 51.14
CA THR A 162 24.79 -17.28 51.42
C THR A 162 24.54 -16.44 50.15
N GLN A 163 23.53 -15.61 50.17
CA GLN A 163 23.57 -14.27 49.57
C GLN A 163 24.34 -13.35 50.53
N PRO A 164 24.69 -12.08 50.24
CA PRO A 164 24.00 -11.08 49.42
C PRO A 164 24.89 -10.02 48.74
N THR A 165 24.20 -9.00 48.17
CA THR A 165 24.46 -7.54 48.10
C THR A 165 25.31 -6.95 46.98
N GLU A 166 24.59 -6.09 46.25
CA GLU A 166 24.80 -4.63 45.99
C GLU A 166 26.12 -4.15 45.35
N GLY A 167 25.91 -3.33 44.35
CA GLY A 167 26.79 -2.42 43.71
C GLY A 167 26.12 -1.80 42.49
#